data_541122df3bb4ae0e19b285c6d18844cb
#
_entry.id   541122df3bb4ae0e19b285c6d18844cb
#
_cell.length_a   1.000
_cell.length_b   1.000
_cell.length_c   1.000
_cell.angle_alpha   90.00
_cell.angle_beta   90.00
_cell.angle_gamma   90.00
#
_symmetry.space_group_name_H-M   'P 1'
#
loop_
_entity.id
_entity.type
_entity.pdbx_description
1 polymer ?
#
loop_
_entity_poly.entity_id
_entity_poly.type
_entity_poly.pdbx_seq_one_letter_code
_entity_poly.pdbx_strand_id
1 'polypeptide(L)'
;ALALRTSRAVQALRHGRDLLPPRPQALAHPAPASQLAHALESLETLGETPDGRRILLAGPGGPGIVLRELARLRERTFRAVGEGTGRALDWDRHDAHYDQIVLADTQGRIVGGYRVARTRELVAARGRSALYCASLFDLGPGFDAILDSGLELGRSFVVPEAWGTRSLDYLWLGIGAYLRRYPGLRYLFGTVSISAALPRPAQAQLVGYYRHYFGAQTCLAKARTPFFDGGAQWAATELDASQAFRMLKDNLAALGARV
;
A
#
# COMPACT_ATOMS: atom_id res chain seq x y z
N ALA A 1 -3.98 16.93 12.61
CA ALA A 1 -5.33 16.85 12.02
C ALA A 1 -5.93 18.24 11.77
N LEU A 2 -5.84 19.21 12.70
CA LEU A 2 -6.38 20.57 12.53
C LEU A 2 -5.62 21.37 11.45
N ALA A 3 -4.30 21.31 11.46
CA ALA A 3 -3.44 22.03 10.50
C ALA A 3 -3.60 21.53 9.04
N LEU A 4 -3.84 20.24 8.85
CA LEU A 4 -4.13 19.66 7.52
C LEU A 4 -5.51 20.06 7.01
N ARG A 5 -6.50 20.20 7.91
CA ARG A 5 -7.83 20.68 7.54
C ARG A 5 -7.82 22.15 7.14
N THR A 6 -7.07 23.00 7.86
CA THR A 6 -6.92 24.43 7.50
C THR A 6 -6.17 24.62 6.19
N SER A 7 -5.10 23.87 5.93
CA SER A 7 -4.36 23.97 4.66
C SER A 7 -5.21 23.53 3.46
N ARG A 8 -5.99 22.44 3.58
CA ARG A 8 -6.92 22.00 2.53
C ARG A 8 -8.08 22.97 2.34
N ALA A 9 -8.61 23.56 3.41
CA ALA A 9 -9.66 24.58 3.34
C ALA A 9 -9.17 25.86 2.62
N VAL A 10 -7.94 26.30 2.89
CA VAL A 10 -7.33 27.45 2.20
C VAL A 10 -7.09 27.17 0.71
N GLN A 11 -6.68 25.95 0.35
CA GLN A 11 -6.56 25.55 -1.05
C GLN A 11 -7.91 25.44 -1.75
N ALA A 12 -8.95 24.95 -1.08
CA ALA A 12 -10.31 24.87 -1.63
C ALA A 12 -10.90 26.28 -1.87
N LEU A 13 -10.67 27.22 -0.95
CA LEU A 13 -11.03 28.65 -1.10
C LEU A 13 -10.41 29.29 -2.34
N ARG A 14 -9.13 29.00 -2.61
CA ARG A 14 -8.42 29.54 -3.78
C ARG A 14 -8.97 29.01 -5.11
N HIS A 15 -9.70 27.89 -5.09
CA HIS A 15 -10.19 27.23 -6.30
C HIS A 15 -11.73 27.23 -6.40
N GLY A 16 -12.44 28.01 -5.55
CA GLY A 16 -13.91 28.11 -5.57
C GLY A 16 -14.64 26.78 -5.28
N ARG A 17 -13.96 25.86 -4.56
CA ARG A 17 -14.54 24.56 -4.15
C ARG A 17 -15.06 24.63 -2.72
N ASP A 18 -15.98 23.73 -2.38
CA ASP A 18 -16.52 23.60 -1.02
C ASP A 18 -15.41 23.62 0.05
N LEU A 19 -15.56 24.51 1.02
CA LEU A 19 -14.56 24.91 2.00
C LEU A 19 -14.14 23.85 2.99
N LEU A 20 -14.94 22.79 3.15
CA LEU A 20 -14.67 21.73 4.10
C LEU A 20 -14.59 20.40 3.38
N PRO A 21 -13.51 19.64 3.57
CA PRO A 21 -13.52 18.26 3.11
C PRO A 21 -14.72 17.53 3.76
N PRO A 22 -15.41 16.67 3.01
CA PRO A 22 -16.53 15.91 3.55
C PRO A 22 -16.11 15.24 4.85
N ARG A 23 -17.00 15.27 5.87
CA ARG A 23 -16.72 14.56 7.11
C ARG A 23 -16.54 13.07 6.81
N PRO A 24 -15.48 12.42 7.35
CA PRO A 24 -15.33 11.00 7.17
C PRO A 24 -16.58 10.26 7.68
N GLN A 25 -17.06 9.30 6.91
CA GLN A 25 -18.13 8.40 7.33
C GLN A 25 -17.70 7.63 8.59
N ALA A 26 -18.65 7.22 9.40
CA ALA A 26 -18.36 6.25 10.46
C ALA A 26 -17.78 4.97 9.83
N LEU A 27 -16.83 4.34 10.51
CA LEU A 27 -16.34 3.02 10.06
C LEU A 27 -17.49 2.02 10.09
N ALA A 28 -17.50 1.09 9.15
CA ALA A 28 -18.41 -0.03 9.18
C ALA A 28 -18.28 -0.81 10.51
N HIS A 29 -19.35 -1.47 10.93
CA HIS A 29 -19.30 -2.33 12.11
C HIS A 29 -18.32 -3.49 11.88
N PRO A 30 -17.55 -3.89 12.91
CA PRO A 30 -16.69 -5.08 12.84
C PRO A 30 -17.51 -6.33 12.47
N ALA A 31 -16.85 -7.27 11.81
CA ALA A 31 -17.43 -8.59 11.59
C ALA A 31 -17.64 -9.31 12.94
N PRO A 32 -18.73 -10.08 13.13
CA PRO A 32 -18.89 -10.93 14.31
C PRO A 32 -17.71 -11.89 14.45
N ALA A 33 -17.06 -11.92 15.61
CA ALA A 33 -15.79 -12.61 15.81
C ALA A 33 -15.85 -14.11 15.48
N SER A 34 -16.91 -14.81 15.90
CA SER A 34 -17.08 -16.24 15.63
C SER A 34 -17.26 -16.53 14.14
N GLN A 35 -18.04 -15.69 13.43
CA GLN A 35 -18.26 -15.86 12.00
C GLN A 35 -16.98 -15.56 11.20
N LEU A 36 -16.21 -14.54 11.61
CA LEU A 36 -14.94 -14.21 10.99
C LEU A 36 -13.93 -15.35 11.19
N ALA A 37 -13.77 -15.85 12.42
CA ALA A 37 -12.88 -16.95 12.74
C ALA A 37 -13.21 -18.20 11.89
N HIS A 38 -14.49 -18.58 11.84
CA HIS A 38 -14.93 -19.71 11.01
C HIS A 38 -14.66 -19.47 9.50
N ALA A 39 -14.89 -18.26 8.99
CA ALA A 39 -14.59 -17.94 7.60
C ALA A 39 -13.08 -17.98 7.30
N LEU A 40 -12.22 -17.59 8.24
CA LEU A 40 -10.77 -17.69 8.10
C LEU A 40 -10.27 -19.15 8.09
N GLU A 41 -10.97 -20.07 8.74
CA GLU A 41 -10.66 -21.51 8.70
C GLU A 41 -10.85 -22.11 7.30
N SER A 42 -11.76 -21.56 6.51
CA SER A 42 -12.02 -22.03 5.13
C SER A 42 -11.00 -21.55 4.10
N LEU A 43 -10.09 -20.65 4.48
CA LEU A 43 -9.08 -20.10 3.57
C LEU A 43 -7.87 -21.04 3.42
N GLU A 44 -7.24 -20.99 2.25
CA GLU A 44 -5.96 -21.68 2.03
C GLU A 44 -4.90 -21.13 2.98
N THR A 45 -4.20 -22.02 3.69
CA THR A 45 -3.07 -21.66 4.54
C THR A 45 -1.78 -21.62 3.71
N LEU A 46 -1.16 -20.45 3.62
CA LEU A 46 0.16 -20.26 3.01
C LEU A 46 1.31 -20.60 3.96
N GLY A 47 1.08 -20.50 5.26
CA GLY A 47 2.08 -20.81 6.29
C GLY A 47 1.64 -20.37 7.68
N GLU A 48 2.48 -20.71 8.65
CA GLU A 48 2.34 -20.32 10.05
C GLU A 48 3.61 -19.61 10.52
N THR A 49 3.45 -18.73 11.47
CA THR A 49 4.55 -17.97 12.08
C THR A 49 5.00 -18.61 13.37
N PRO A 50 6.24 -18.36 13.84
CA PRO A 50 6.74 -18.94 15.11
C PRO A 50 5.90 -18.56 16.34
N ASP A 51 5.12 -17.50 16.28
CA ASP A 51 4.21 -17.06 17.36
C ASP A 51 2.77 -17.54 17.16
N GLY A 52 2.55 -18.52 16.27
CA GLY A 52 1.27 -19.20 16.06
C GLY A 52 0.25 -18.45 15.20
N ARG A 53 0.66 -17.37 14.55
CA ARG A 53 -0.22 -16.66 13.60
C ARG A 53 -0.27 -17.42 12.28
N ARG A 54 -1.42 -17.36 11.62
CA ARG A 54 -1.60 -17.99 10.30
C ARG A 54 -1.50 -16.95 9.18
N ILE A 55 -0.85 -17.35 8.12
CA ILE A 55 -0.79 -16.61 6.87
C ILE A 55 -1.72 -17.30 5.89
N LEU A 56 -2.78 -16.62 5.49
CA LEU A 56 -3.88 -17.17 4.72
C LEU A 56 -3.99 -16.48 3.36
N LEU A 57 -4.61 -17.16 2.40
CA LEU A 57 -4.90 -16.64 1.07
C LEU A 57 -6.42 -16.60 0.84
N ALA A 58 -6.96 -15.41 0.65
CA ALA A 58 -8.32 -15.22 0.17
C ALA A 58 -8.26 -14.79 -1.31
N GLY A 59 -8.75 -15.65 -2.20
CA GLY A 59 -8.84 -15.34 -3.64
C GLY A 59 -9.97 -14.37 -3.97
N PRO A 60 -10.06 -13.92 -5.23
CA PRO A 60 -11.19 -13.16 -5.73
C PRO A 60 -12.49 -13.97 -5.52
N GLY A 61 -13.51 -13.32 -4.94
CA GLY A 61 -14.75 -14.03 -4.57
C GLY A 61 -14.67 -14.87 -3.29
N GLY A 62 -13.58 -14.75 -2.51
CA GLY A 62 -13.47 -15.34 -1.18
C GLY A 62 -14.59 -14.90 -0.21
N PRO A 63 -14.65 -15.44 1.01
CA PRO A 63 -15.72 -15.15 1.95
C PRO A 63 -15.95 -13.65 2.14
N GLY A 64 -17.13 -13.15 1.81
CA GLY A 64 -17.45 -11.73 1.82
C GLY A 64 -17.23 -11.06 3.18
N ILE A 65 -17.39 -11.83 4.27
CA ILE A 65 -17.14 -11.36 5.63
C ILE A 65 -15.65 -11.05 5.85
N VAL A 66 -14.74 -11.86 5.30
CA VAL A 66 -13.28 -11.66 5.39
C VAL A 66 -12.89 -10.44 4.56
N LEU A 67 -13.35 -10.36 3.30
CA LEU A 67 -13.03 -9.25 2.41
C LEU A 67 -13.56 -7.91 2.95
N ARG A 68 -14.76 -7.92 3.53
CA ARG A 68 -15.35 -6.73 4.16
C ARG A 68 -14.57 -6.31 5.41
N GLU A 69 -14.13 -7.26 6.25
CA GLU A 69 -13.34 -6.95 7.44
C GLU A 69 -11.95 -6.43 7.07
N LEU A 70 -11.30 -6.99 6.04
CA LEU A 70 -10.06 -6.45 5.47
C LEU A 70 -10.24 -4.98 5.04
N ALA A 71 -11.30 -4.66 4.30
CA ALA A 71 -11.58 -3.30 3.85
C ALA A 71 -11.84 -2.34 5.01
N ARG A 72 -12.51 -2.81 6.09
CA ARG A 72 -12.74 -2.04 7.31
C ARG A 72 -11.45 -1.75 8.06
N LEU A 73 -10.60 -2.77 8.23
CA LEU A 73 -9.33 -2.64 8.95
C LEU A 73 -8.33 -1.78 8.17
N ARG A 74 -8.30 -1.88 6.84
CA ARG A 74 -7.52 -0.98 5.96
C ARG A 74 -7.92 0.48 6.17
N GLU A 75 -9.23 0.79 6.07
CA GLU A 75 -9.70 2.14 6.27
C GLU A 75 -9.35 2.67 7.67
N ARG A 76 -9.54 1.86 8.71
CA ARG A 76 -9.18 2.21 10.08
C ARG A 76 -7.68 2.51 10.21
N THR A 77 -6.85 1.64 9.66
CA THR A 77 -5.38 1.77 9.72
C THR A 77 -4.90 2.96 8.93
N PHE A 78 -5.37 3.13 7.70
CA PHE A 78 -4.99 4.28 6.86
C PHE A 78 -5.47 5.61 7.43
N ARG A 79 -6.63 5.66 8.10
CA ARG A 79 -7.04 6.87 8.85
C ARG A 79 -6.07 7.22 9.96
N ALA A 80 -5.52 6.23 10.66
CA ALA A 80 -4.58 6.47 11.76
C ALA A 80 -3.29 7.17 11.28
N VAL A 81 -2.89 6.95 10.02
CA VAL A 81 -1.72 7.60 9.39
C VAL A 81 -2.10 8.75 8.44
N GLY A 82 -3.37 9.14 8.39
CA GLY A 82 -3.83 10.26 7.55
C GLY A 82 -4.04 9.93 6.07
N GLU A 83 -4.04 8.66 5.69
CA GLU A 83 -4.19 8.17 4.31
C GLU A 83 -5.55 7.49 4.04
N GLY A 84 -6.46 7.50 5.02
CA GLY A 84 -7.79 6.92 4.87
C GLY A 84 -8.63 7.60 3.77
N THR A 85 -9.51 6.81 3.16
CA THR A 85 -10.42 7.30 2.09
C THR A 85 -11.53 8.19 2.62
N GLY A 86 -11.82 8.13 3.92
CA GLY A 86 -12.96 8.78 4.56
C GLY A 86 -14.29 8.03 4.39
N ARG A 87 -14.29 6.88 3.73
CA ARG A 87 -15.46 5.99 3.57
C ARG A 87 -15.59 5.03 4.76
N ALA A 88 -16.72 4.39 4.89
CA ALA A 88 -16.93 3.36 5.92
C ALA A 88 -15.99 2.14 5.74
N LEU A 89 -15.56 1.88 4.52
CA LEU A 89 -14.68 0.79 4.10
C LEU A 89 -13.69 1.33 3.03
N ASP A 90 -12.44 0.92 3.08
CA ASP A 90 -11.49 1.07 1.95
C ASP A 90 -11.72 -0.09 0.97
N TRP A 91 -12.76 0.04 0.17
CA TRP A 91 -13.11 -0.90 -0.88
C TRP A 91 -13.05 -0.19 -2.22
N ASP A 92 -12.33 -0.76 -3.17
CA ASP A 92 -12.26 -0.26 -4.54
C ASP A 92 -12.56 -1.37 -5.56
N ARG A 93 -12.64 -1.01 -6.84
CA ARG A 93 -12.94 -1.94 -7.94
C ARG A 93 -11.93 -3.08 -8.08
N HIS A 94 -10.71 -2.91 -7.59
CA HIS A 94 -9.62 -3.90 -7.70
C HIS A 94 -9.80 -5.04 -6.69
N ASP A 95 -10.46 -4.79 -5.55
CA ASP A 95 -10.70 -5.83 -4.54
C ASP A 95 -11.47 -7.03 -5.08
N ALA A 96 -12.28 -6.85 -6.13
CA ALA A 96 -13.04 -7.92 -6.77
C ALA A 96 -12.17 -8.88 -7.61
N HIS A 97 -10.91 -8.54 -7.87
CA HIS A 97 -10.06 -9.26 -8.84
C HIS A 97 -8.67 -9.59 -8.33
N TYR A 98 -8.33 -9.15 -7.13
CA TYR A 98 -7.05 -9.35 -6.49
C TYR A 98 -7.16 -10.41 -5.40
N ASP A 99 -6.09 -11.17 -5.23
CA ASP A 99 -5.91 -12.02 -4.06
C ASP A 99 -5.58 -11.16 -2.83
N GLN A 100 -5.90 -11.67 -1.65
CA GLN A 100 -5.57 -11.06 -0.37
C GLN A 100 -4.73 -12.02 0.45
N ILE A 101 -3.48 -11.64 0.76
CA ILE A 101 -2.67 -12.31 1.77
C ILE A 101 -3.13 -11.75 3.12
N VAL A 102 -3.55 -12.62 4.02
CA VAL A 102 -4.15 -12.25 5.31
C VAL A 102 -3.28 -12.81 6.43
N LEU A 103 -2.89 -11.95 7.36
CA LEU A 103 -2.26 -12.36 8.61
C LEU A 103 -3.33 -12.42 9.69
N ALA A 104 -3.60 -13.61 10.23
CA ALA A 104 -4.57 -13.82 11.30
C ALA A 104 -3.86 -14.28 12.58
N ASP A 105 -4.32 -13.79 13.74
CA ASP A 105 -3.79 -14.25 15.04
C ASP A 105 -4.44 -15.57 15.51
N THR A 106 -3.96 -16.08 16.64
CA THR A 106 -4.45 -17.33 17.26
C THR A 106 -5.90 -17.26 17.76
N GLN A 107 -6.48 -16.04 17.80
CA GLN A 107 -7.87 -15.81 18.20
C GLN A 107 -8.81 -15.63 16.99
N GLY A 108 -8.29 -15.84 15.76
CA GLY A 108 -9.08 -15.66 14.54
C GLY A 108 -9.36 -14.19 14.20
N ARG A 109 -8.51 -13.26 14.62
CA ARG A 109 -8.61 -11.85 14.26
C ARG A 109 -7.63 -11.51 13.16
N ILE A 110 -8.02 -10.68 12.21
CA ILE A 110 -7.12 -10.18 11.17
C ILE A 110 -6.19 -9.13 11.78
N VAL A 111 -4.88 -9.36 11.67
CA VAL A 111 -3.81 -8.50 12.19
C VAL A 111 -3.22 -7.63 11.07
N GLY A 112 -3.28 -8.10 9.84
CA GLY A 112 -2.78 -7.36 8.70
C GLY A 112 -3.12 -8.04 7.38
N GLY A 113 -2.78 -7.41 6.28
CA GLY A 113 -3.01 -7.96 4.97
C GLY A 113 -2.22 -7.26 3.88
N TYR A 114 -2.16 -7.94 2.74
CA TYR A 114 -1.53 -7.45 1.52
C TYR A 114 -2.41 -7.83 0.33
N ARG A 115 -2.76 -6.87 -0.52
CA ARG A 115 -3.49 -7.12 -1.76
C ARG A 115 -2.50 -7.38 -2.89
N VAL A 116 -2.68 -8.49 -3.62
CA VAL A 116 -1.74 -8.91 -4.67
C VAL A 116 -2.49 -9.35 -5.93
N ALA A 117 -1.88 -9.16 -7.09
CA ALA A 117 -2.42 -9.65 -8.36
C ALA A 117 -1.32 -10.18 -9.28
N ARG A 118 -1.51 -11.37 -9.82
CA ARG A 118 -0.70 -11.91 -10.89
C ARG A 118 -1.07 -11.21 -12.18
N THR A 119 -0.13 -10.42 -12.70
CA THR A 119 -0.43 -9.43 -13.72
C THR A 119 -0.76 -10.04 -15.08
N ARG A 120 -0.11 -11.15 -15.47
CA ARG A 120 -0.40 -11.84 -16.72
C ARG A 120 -1.87 -12.24 -16.79
N GLU A 121 -2.36 -12.94 -15.78
CA GLU A 121 -3.73 -13.46 -15.74
C GLU A 121 -4.74 -12.32 -15.65
N LEU A 122 -4.46 -11.33 -14.81
CA LEU A 122 -5.35 -10.18 -14.65
C LEU A 122 -5.46 -9.36 -15.95
N VAL A 123 -4.33 -9.09 -16.61
CA VAL A 123 -4.30 -8.34 -17.87
C VAL A 123 -4.93 -9.12 -19.01
N ALA A 124 -4.68 -10.43 -19.11
CA ALA A 124 -5.33 -11.28 -20.11
C ALA A 124 -6.86 -11.31 -19.97
N ALA A 125 -7.37 -11.34 -18.74
CA ALA A 125 -8.80 -11.41 -18.47
C ALA A 125 -9.52 -10.05 -18.56
N ARG A 126 -8.85 -8.94 -18.23
CA ARG A 126 -9.50 -7.63 -17.99
C ARG A 126 -8.77 -6.42 -18.59
N GLY A 127 -7.64 -6.64 -19.25
CA GLY A 127 -6.82 -5.57 -19.80
C GLY A 127 -5.97 -4.85 -18.74
N ARG A 128 -5.03 -4.02 -19.21
CA ARG A 128 -4.10 -3.27 -18.34
C ARG A 128 -4.79 -2.32 -17.35
N SER A 129 -5.96 -1.78 -17.71
CA SER A 129 -6.72 -0.86 -16.83
C SER A 129 -7.24 -1.52 -15.56
N ALA A 130 -7.19 -2.86 -15.46
CA ALA A 130 -7.50 -3.59 -14.25
C ALA A 130 -6.38 -3.52 -13.19
N LEU A 131 -5.16 -3.12 -13.57
CA LEU A 131 -4.06 -2.90 -12.63
C LEU A 131 -4.27 -1.60 -11.84
N TYR A 132 -3.99 -1.66 -10.54
CA TYR A 132 -4.05 -0.46 -9.69
C TYR A 132 -3.02 0.59 -10.11
N CYS A 133 -1.79 0.16 -10.41
CA CYS A 133 -0.73 1.07 -10.89
C CYS A 133 -1.14 1.79 -12.17
N ALA A 134 -1.88 1.16 -13.07
CA ALA A 134 -2.36 1.78 -14.30
C ALA A 134 -3.40 2.91 -14.05
N SER A 135 -3.99 2.98 -12.86
CA SER A 135 -4.83 4.12 -12.47
C SER A 135 -4.03 5.38 -12.12
N LEU A 136 -2.75 5.23 -11.78
CA LEU A 136 -1.86 6.29 -11.32
C LEU A 136 -0.75 6.61 -12.33
N PHE A 137 -0.39 5.63 -13.16
CA PHE A 137 0.72 5.73 -14.11
C PHE A 137 0.32 5.26 -15.51
N ASP A 138 0.90 5.90 -16.52
CA ASP A 138 0.94 5.37 -17.87
C ASP A 138 2.13 4.41 -17.96
N LEU A 139 1.82 3.12 -18.11
CA LEU A 139 2.81 2.05 -18.20
C LEU A 139 3.33 1.96 -19.64
N GLY A 140 4.62 2.24 -19.81
CA GLY A 140 5.28 2.23 -21.13
C GLY A 140 5.48 0.81 -21.69
N PRO A 141 5.90 0.71 -22.97
CA PRO A 141 6.14 -0.59 -23.63
C PRO A 141 7.15 -1.48 -22.90
N GLY A 142 8.18 -0.88 -22.28
CA GLY A 142 9.16 -1.63 -21.47
C GLY A 142 8.58 -2.31 -20.22
N PHE A 143 7.33 -1.99 -19.84
CA PHE A 143 6.64 -2.64 -18.72
C PHE A 143 6.02 -3.99 -19.09
N ASP A 144 5.93 -4.35 -20.39
CA ASP A 144 5.28 -5.57 -20.86
C ASP A 144 5.96 -6.83 -20.33
N ALA A 145 7.30 -6.87 -20.38
CA ALA A 145 8.07 -7.98 -19.83
C ALA A 145 7.85 -8.16 -18.31
N ILE A 146 7.61 -7.06 -17.59
CA ILE A 146 7.27 -7.09 -16.16
C ILE A 146 5.87 -7.65 -15.99
N LEU A 147 4.91 -7.24 -16.81
CA LEU A 147 3.52 -7.72 -16.72
C LEU A 147 3.40 -9.23 -16.98
N ASP A 148 4.25 -9.79 -17.82
CA ASP A 148 4.26 -11.21 -18.14
C ASP A 148 4.59 -12.13 -16.97
N SER A 149 5.36 -11.65 -15.99
CA SER A 149 5.79 -12.44 -14.83
C SER A 149 5.79 -11.62 -13.55
N GLY A 150 4.92 -10.61 -13.49
CA GLY A 150 4.80 -9.69 -12.38
C GLY A 150 3.75 -10.07 -11.35
N LEU A 151 4.01 -9.65 -10.12
CA LEU A 151 3.04 -9.58 -9.04
C LEU A 151 2.88 -8.12 -8.63
N GLU A 152 1.71 -7.56 -8.87
CA GLU A 152 1.39 -6.24 -8.35
C GLU A 152 1.01 -6.34 -6.88
N LEU A 153 1.65 -5.51 -6.05
CA LEU A 153 1.46 -5.44 -4.60
C LEU A 153 0.81 -4.10 -4.22
N GLY A 154 -0.10 -4.12 -3.27
CA GLY A 154 -0.70 -2.89 -2.78
C GLY A 154 -1.54 -3.08 -1.53
N ARG A 155 -2.07 -1.98 -1.01
CA ARG A 155 -2.96 -1.99 0.15
C ARG A 155 -2.40 -2.76 1.35
N SER A 156 -1.07 -2.73 1.56
CA SER A 156 -0.47 -3.35 2.76
C SER A 156 -0.91 -2.59 4.01
N PHE A 157 -1.27 -3.33 5.04
CA PHE A 157 -1.57 -2.76 6.34
C PHE A 157 -1.26 -3.74 7.46
N VAL A 158 -0.93 -3.19 8.62
CA VAL A 158 -0.89 -3.88 9.90
C VAL A 158 -1.72 -3.03 10.86
N VAL A 159 -2.65 -3.65 11.58
CA VAL A 159 -3.52 -2.92 12.51
C VAL A 159 -2.70 -2.18 13.57
N PRO A 160 -3.15 -1.00 14.06
CA PRO A 160 -2.38 -0.18 14.99
C PRO A 160 -1.92 -0.93 16.25
N GLU A 161 -2.71 -1.88 16.73
CA GLU A 161 -2.38 -2.68 17.91
C GLU A 161 -1.20 -3.64 17.71
N ALA A 162 -0.82 -3.90 16.46
CA ALA A 162 0.30 -4.77 16.09
C ALA A 162 1.50 -3.99 15.50
N TRP A 163 1.48 -2.65 15.56
CA TRP A 163 2.63 -1.86 15.15
C TRP A 163 3.83 -2.09 16.07
N GLY A 164 5.02 -2.04 15.51
CA GLY A 164 6.27 -2.32 16.24
C GLY A 164 6.50 -3.82 16.50
N THR A 165 5.62 -4.70 16.03
CA THR A 165 5.82 -6.15 16.06
C THR A 165 6.35 -6.67 14.73
N ARG A 166 6.62 -7.97 14.64
CA ARG A 166 7.07 -8.65 13.40
C ARG A 166 5.96 -8.88 12.37
N SER A 167 4.78 -8.26 12.53
CA SER A 167 3.64 -8.50 11.64
C SER A 167 3.91 -8.14 10.18
N LEU A 168 4.70 -7.09 9.92
CA LEU A 168 5.10 -6.73 8.56
C LEU A 168 6.04 -7.79 7.96
N ASP A 169 7.00 -8.29 8.74
CA ASP A 169 7.90 -9.37 8.32
C ASP A 169 7.10 -10.63 7.96
N TYR A 170 6.08 -10.96 8.75
CA TYR A 170 5.21 -12.11 8.50
C TYR A 170 4.38 -11.94 7.21
N LEU A 171 3.95 -10.73 6.89
CA LEU A 171 3.31 -10.48 5.59
C LEU A 171 4.30 -10.68 4.43
N TRP A 172 5.58 -10.32 4.59
CA TRP A 172 6.62 -10.61 3.62
C TRP A 172 6.90 -12.13 3.48
N LEU A 173 6.85 -12.89 4.58
CA LEU A 173 6.88 -14.36 4.51
C LEU A 173 5.69 -14.88 3.71
N GLY A 174 4.52 -14.27 3.85
CA GLY A 174 3.33 -14.58 3.06
C GLY A 174 3.53 -14.32 1.56
N ILE A 175 4.15 -13.21 1.19
CA ILE A 175 4.54 -12.94 -0.21
C ILE A 175 5.51 -14.03 -0.69
N GLY A 176 6.52 -14.39 0.10
CA GLY A 176 7.44 -15.47 -0.23
C GLY A 176 6.74 -16.82 -0.43
N ALA A 177 5.74 -17.15 0.40
CA ALA A 177 4.93 -18.36 0.24
C ALA A 177 4.07 -18.30 -1.05
N TYR A 178 3.51 -17.15 -1.36
CA TYR A 178 2.78 -16.90 -2.60
C TYR A 178 3.68 -17.10 -3.84
N LEU A 179 4.92 -16.60 -3.80
CA LEU A 179 5.89 -16.78 -4.89
C LEU A 179 6.28 -18.27 -5.08
N ARG A 180 6.42 -19.03 -4.00
CA ARG A 180 6.65 -20.49 -4.10
C ARG A 180 5.47 -21.21 -4.75
N ARG A 181 4.25 -20.77 -4.48
CA ARG A 181 3.05 -21.32 -5.12
C ARG A 181 2.97 -21.00 -6.62
N TYR A 182 3.50 -19.87 -7.02
CA TYR A 182 3.49 -19.38 -8.40
C TYR A 182 4.92 -19.11 -8.91
N PRO A 183 5.70 -20.17 -9.22
CA PRO A 183 7.14 -20.07 -9.49
C PRO A 183 7.49 -19.32 -10.79
N GLY A 184 6.48 -18.98 -11.62
CA GLY A 184 6.67 -18.16 -12.82
C GLY A 184 6.83 -16.66 -12.55
N LEU A 185 6.54 -16.19 -11.32
CA LEU A 185 6.65 -14.79 -10.95
C LEU A 185 8.13 -14.40 -10.77
N ARG A 186 8.52 -13.26 -11.35
CA ARG A 186 9.90 -12.74 -11.37
C ARG A 186 10.01 -11.31 -10.86
N TYR A 187 8.94 -10.53 -10.97
CA TYR A 187 8.93 -9.12 -10.61
C TYR A 187 7.89 -8.85 -9.54
N LEU A 188 8.28 -8.09 -8.54
CA LEU A 188 7.36 -7.49 -7.56
C LEU A 188 7.32 -5.99 -7.82
N PHE A 189 6.14 -5.42 -7.97
CA PHE A 189 6.00 -3.99 -8.13
C PHE A 189 4.69 -3.49 -7.48
N GLY A 190 4.65 -2.21 -7.23
CA GLY A 190 3.48 -1.58 -6.63
C GLY A 190 3.75 -0.10 -6.35
N THR A 191 2.75 0.57 -5.85
CA THR A 191 2.87 1.97 -5.45
C THR A 191 3.17 2.09 -3.97
N VAL A 192 4.10 2.97 -3.63
CA VAL A 192 4.40 3.35 -2.25
C VAL A 192 3.92 4.78 -2.02
N SER A 193 3.18 5.00 -0.95
CA SER A 193 2.73 6.34 -0.56
C SER A 193 3.81 7.07 0.22
N ILE A 194 4.05 8.33 -0.14
CA ILE A 194 4.76 9.29 0.70
C ILE A 194 3.70 10.14 1.38
N SER A 195 3.68 10.14 2.72
CA SER A 195 2.64 10.86 3.46
C SER A 195 2.62 12.36 3.13
N ALA A 196 1.44 12.85 2.79
CA ALA A 196 1.21 14.28 2.58
C ALA A 196 1.34 15.12 3.88
N ALA A 197 1.41 14.46 5.04
CA ALA A 197 1.67 15.11 6.32
C ALA A 197 3.14 15.51 6.50
N LEU A 198 4.07 14.91 5.74
CA LEU A 198 5.47 15.28 5.75
C LEU A 198 5.65 16.71 5.18
N PRO A 199 6.59 17.49 5.72
CA PRO A 199 6.96 18.78 5.12
C PRO A 199 7.38 18.60 3.65
N ARG A 200 7.04 19.56 2.81
CA ARG A 200 7.41 19.52 1.38
C ARG A 200 8.89 19.29 1.12
N PRO A 201 9.84 19.93 1.86
CA PRO A 201 11.27 19.63 1.71
C PRO A 201 11.62 18.17 2.02
N ALA A 202 10.96 17.55 3.00
CA ALA A 202 11.16 16.14 3.33
C ALA A 202 10.66 15.21 2.20
N GLN A 203 9.49 15.51 1.64
CA GLN A 203 8.97 14.77 0.48
C GLN A 203 9.93 14.89 -0.72
N ALA A 204 10.44 16.08 -0.99
CA ALA A 204 11.37 16.32 -2.11
C ALA A 204 12.70 15.56 -1.92
N GLN A 205 13.25 15.51 -0.70
CA GLN A 205 14.46 14.75 -0.40
C GLN A 205 14.24 13.24 -0.58
N LEU A 206 13.09 12.70 -0.11
CA LEU A 206 12.75 11.30 -0.34
C LEU A 206 12.70 10.98 -1.84
N VAL A 207 11.95 11.76 -2.60
CA VAL A 207 11.83 11.56 -4.06
C VAL A 207 13.19 11.70 -4.75
N GLY A 208 13.98 12.73 -4.39
CA GLY A 208 15.32 12.95 -4.94
C GLY A 208 16.26 11.79 -4.68
N TYR A 209 16.31 11.28 -3.45
CA TYR A 209 17.12 10.13 -3.08
C TYR A 209 16.77 8.88 -3.88
N TYR A 210 15.49 8.47 -3.87
CA TYR A 210 15.08 7.26 -4.60
C TYR A 210 15.25 7.39 -6.10
N ARG A 211 15.01 8.56 -6.68
CA ARG A 211 15.25 8.83 -8.10
C ARG A 211 16.72 8.70 -8.46
N HIS A 212 17.62 9.23 -7.62
CA HIS A 212 19.05 9.20 -7.87
C HIS A 212 19.63 7.79 -7.78
N TYR A 213 19.34 7.06 -6.70
CA TYR A 213 19.99 5.76 -6.45
C TYR A 213 19.27 4.57 -7.08
N PHE A 214 17.96 4.68 -7.27
CA PHE A 214 17.11 3.55 -7.69
C PHE A 214 16.24 3.88 -8.91
N GLY A 215 16.40 5.05 -9.50
CA GLY A 215 15.67 5.43 -10.70
C GLY A 215 16.02 4.51 -11.87
N ALA A 216 15.00 4.05 -12.59
CA ALA A 216 15.22 3.26 -13.81
C ALA A 216 15.87 4.13 -14.89
N GLN A 217 16.83 3.56 -15.62
CA GLN A 217 17.47 4.24 -16.74
C GLN A 217 16.50 4.49 -17.91
N THR A 218 15.50 3.64 -18.03
CA THR A 218 14.42 3.78 -19.02
C THR A 218 13.11 4.12 -18.32
N CYS A 219 12.29 4.98 -18.93
CA CYS A 219 10.99 5.32 -18.38
C CYS A 219 10.01 4.16 -18.52
N LEU A 220 9.93 3.30 -17.51
CA LEU A 220 9.00 2.18 -17.45
C LEU A 220 7.55 2.63 -17.20
N ALA A 221 7.36 3.67 -16.39
CA ALA A 221 6.06 4.18 -16.01
C ALA A 221 6.12 5.70 -15.81
N LYS A 222 5.14 6.43 -16.34
CA LYS A 222 5.03 7.88 -16.21
C LYS A 222 3.82 8.21 -15.33
N ALA A 223 4.03 9.00 -14.27
CA ALA A 223 2.93 9.44 -13.41
C ALA A 223 1.91 10.28 -14.18
N ARG A 224 0.62 9.96 -14.06
CA ARG A 224 -0.49 10.74 -14.63
C ARG A 224 -0.61 12.12 -13.97
N THR A 225 -0.26 12.19 -12.68
CA THR A 225 -0.17 13.43 -11.92
C THR A 225 1.22 13.51 -11.31
N PRO A 226 2.18 14.14 -12.00
CA PRO A 226 3.56 14.21 -11.51
C PRO A 226 3.66 14.97 -10.18
N PHE A 227 4.52 14.47 -9.29
CA PHE A 227 4.91 15.21 -8.10
C PHE A 227 5.85 16.33 -8.50
N PHE A 228 5.50 17.56 -8.12
CA PHE A 228 6.36 18.73 -8.31
C PHE A 228 7.24 18.91 -7.07
N ASP A 229 8.52 18.66 -7.22
CA ASP A 229 9.54 18.76 -6.16
C ASP A 229 10.27 20.12 -6.13
N GLY A 230 9.83 21.08 -6.92
CA GLY A 230 10.49 22.39 -7.04
C GLY A 230 11.84 22.32 -7.78
N GLY A 231 12.13 21.22 -8.48
CA GLY A 231 13.44 21.00 -9.12
C GLY A 231 14.54 20.60 -8.15
N ALA A 232 14.18 20.16 -6.93
CA ALA A 232 15.14 19.69 -5.94
C ALA A 232 15.88 18.47 -6.46
N GLN A 233 17.21 18.60 -6.58
CA GLN A 233 18.10 17.50 -6.88
C GLN A 233 18.66 16.92 -5.57
N TRP A 234 18.98 15.64 -5.59
CA TRP A 234 19.70 15.02 -4.49
C TRP A 234 21.13 15.57 -4.45
N ALA A 235 21.50 16.21 -3.33
CA ALA A 235 22.76 16.97 -3.25
C ALA A 235 23.99 16.08 -2.98
N ALA A 236 23.80 14.91 -2.35
CA ALA A 236 24.92 14.05 -1.90
C ALA A 236 25.21 12.94 -2.94
N THR A 237 25.55 13.31 -4.14
CA THR A 237 25.83 12.39 -5.26
C THR A 237 27.13 11.59 -5.10
N GLU A 238 28.05 12.06 -4.27
CA GLU A 238 29.35 11.42 -3.99
C GLU A 238 29.26 10.23 -3.02
N LEU A 239 28.14 10.09 -2.30
CA LEU A 239 27.94 9.02 -1.32
C LEU A 239 27.38 7.77 -1.98
N ASP A 240 27.73 6.59 -1.46
CA ASP A 240 26.97 5.38 -1.77
C ASP A 240 25.53 5.43 -1.22
N ALA A 241 24.65 4.57 -1.77
CA ALA A 241 23.24 4.57 -1.38
C ALA A 241 23.00 4.38 0.12
N SER A 242 23.83 3.58 0.81
CA SER A 242 23.69 3.31 2.25
C SER A 242 24.13 4.50 3.10
N GLN A 243 25.21 5.15 2.72
CA GLN A 243 25.70 6.38 3.37
C GLN A 243 24.69 7.51 3.20
N ALA A 244 24.22 7.69 1.94
CA ALA A 244 23.22 8.68 1.59
C ALA A 244 21.88 8.44 2.31
N PHE A 245 21.50 7.18 2.54
CA PHE A 245 20.29 6.85 3.30
C PHE A 245 20.39 7.24 4.78
N ARG A 246 21.58 7.07 5.40
CA ARG A 246 21.80 7.56 6.76
C ARG A 246 21.66 9.08 6.84
N MET A 247 22.31 9.80 5.93
CA MET A 247 22.19 11.26 5.83
C MET A 247 20.74 11.70 5.56
N LEU A 248 20.01 10.99 4.68
CA LEU A 248 18.60 11.26 4.44
C LEU A 248 17.79 11.16 5.74
N LYS A 249 17.98 10.11 6.56
CA LYS A 249 17.27 9.97 7.84
C LYS A 249 17.53 11.13 8.78
N ASP A 250 18.78 11.57 8.89
CA ASP A 250 19.16 12.70 9.74
C ASP A 250 18.52 14.00 9.26
N ASN A 251 18.54 14.24 7.95
CA ASN A 251 17.87 15.39 7.34
C ASN A 251 16.36 15.38 7.56
N LEU A 252 15.72 14.22 7.41
CA LEU A 252 14.28 14.07 7.64
C LEU A 252 13.92 14.32 9.10
N ALA A 253 14.73 13.83 10.03
CA ALA A 253 14.57 14.10 11.46
C ALA A 253 14.70 15.60 11.77
N ALA A 254 15.69 16.28 11.18
CA ALA A 254 15.87 17.73 11.32
C ALA A 254 14.68 18.54 10.77
N LEU A 255 13.98 18.02 9.77
CA LEU A 255 12.75 18.59 9.23
C LEU A 255 11.48 18.22 10.02
N GLY A 256 11.63 17.51 11.16
CA GLY A 256 10.51 17.04 11.97
C GLY A 256 9.73 15.89 11.32
N ALA A 257 10.28 15.27 10.29
CA ALA A 257 9.71 14.08 9.66
C ALA A 257 10.20 12.82 10.42
N ARG A 258 9.31 12.16 11.13
CA ARG A 258 9.59 10.83 11.68
C ARG A 258 9.34 9.79 10.59
N VAL A 259 10.40 9.09 10.22
CA VAL A 259 10.41 7.98 9.24
C VAL A 259 10.71 6.69 9.96
#